data_bfca343cc6c43014c023589ab8635a5f
#
_entry.id   bfca343cc6c43014c023589ab8635a5f
#
_cell.length_a   1.000
_cell.length_b   1.000
_cell.length_c   1.000
_cell.angle_alpha   90.00
_cell.angle_beta   90.00
_cell.angle_gamma   90.00
#
_symmetry.space_group_name_H-M   'P 1'
#
loop_
_entity.id
_entity.type
_entity.pdbx_description
1 polymer ?
#
loop_
_entity_poly.entity_id
_entity_poly.type
_entity_poly.pdbx_seq_one_letter_code
_entity_poly.pdbx_strand_id
1 'polypeptide(L)'
;MRNKKENLEEVLKFVKKNKDVAIYGAGKVGVGLYRDLKSLGIEIKYFIVTSGVGQKSEIEGCPILEIDKIPNLLDMGIIIGVSLGKVSGIQRMLMNYGITNYITLEQKYLDTILDEFNLPKMEITTVIGCAVNCKYCPQKLLTMKYWEKDKKRCKEMSLQTFKSCIDKLPANTQIYFAGMSEAFLNKDCINMIQYAIERKYPVGVYTTGVGLCLADCEKLIEMPIESVIIHVPDEENYAHIKVTEEYWLVIEKLLNAKKWDGSMFVDSGSCQGTPLKKFMDLNNGRIRIESYLHDRAGNLDSHEAKLETCDFIDGEIYCYHSGERLDHNILLPDGTVLLCCMDYGMKHSIGNLLESTYEEIMNGKELDFIRKSLKVVNDSTRTLLCRNCTYAIKYKN
;
A
#
# COMPACT_ATOMS: atom_id res chain seq x y z
N MET A 1 5.22 -19.15 -17.29
CA MET A 1 3.91 -18.55 -17.53
C MET A 1 2.84 -19.54 -17.10
N ARG A 2 2.25 -19.37 -15.90
CA ARG A 2 1.06 -20.13 -15.49
C ARG A 2 -0.03 -19.84 -16.51
N ASN A 3 -0.78 -20.87 -16.92
CA ASN A 3 -1.77 -20.75 -17.98
C ASN A 3 -2.98 -19.93 -17.48
N LYS A 4 -3.01 -18.63 -17.79
CA LYS A 4 -4.08 -17.71 -17.40
C LYS A 4 -5.50 -18.23 -17.73
N LYS A 5 -5.64 -19.01 -18.80
CA LYS A 5 -6.92 -19.61 -19.20
C LYS A 5 -7.47 -20.61 -18.16
N GLU A 6 -6.60 -21.41 -17.53
CA GLU A 6 -7.03 -22.39 -16.53
C GLU A 6 -7.61 -21.69 -15.30
N ASN A 7 -7.00 -20.57 -14.89
CA ASN A 7 -7.44 -19.79 -13.73
C ASN A 7 -8.72 -18.97 -13.98
N LEU A 8 -9.18 -18.85 -15.25
CA LEU A 8 -10.39 -18.13 -15.67
C LEU A 8 -11.57 -19.06 -15.98
N GLU A 9 -11.43 -20.37 -15.85
CA GLU A 9 -12.43 -21.33 -16.34
C GLU A 9 -13.83 -21.08 -15.76
N GLU A 10 -13.94 -20.86 -14.46
CA GLU A 10 -15.23 -20.57 -13.81
C GLU A 10 -15.80 -19.22 -14.23
N VAL A 11 -14.95 -18.18 -14.40
CA VAL A 11 -15.37 -16.88 -14.93
C VAL A 11 -15.89 -17.03 -16.36
N LEU A 12 -15.21 -17.80 -17.21
CA LEU A 12 -15.63 -18.03 -18.59
C LEU A 12 -16.95 -18.80 -18.67
N LYS A 13 -17.16 -19.78 -17.79
CA LYS A 13 -18.45 -20.48 -17.66
C LYS A 13 -19.57 -19.51 -17.23
N PHE A 14 -19.28 -18.64 -16.28
CA PHE A 14 -20.22 -17.63 -15.81
C PHE A 14 -20.60 -16.63 -16.92
N VAL A 15 -19.62 -16.09 -17.62
CA VAL A 15 -19.85 -15.15 -18.73
C VAL A 15 -20.71 -15.77 -19.84
N LYS A 16 -20.48 -17.04 -20.20
CA LYS A 16 -21.27 -17.75 -21.22
C LYS A 16 -22.74 -17.94 -20.84
N LYS A 17 -23.06 -17.97 -19.54
CA LYS A 17 -24.44 -18.14 -19.05
C LYS A 17 -25.21 -16.83 -18.98
N ASN A 18 -24.52 -15.67 -19.03
CA ASN A 18 -25.11 -14.36 -18.84
C ASN A 18 -25.03 -13.57 -20.15
N LYS A 19 -26.16 -12.98 -20.57
CA LYS A 19 -26.22 -12.14 -21.76
C LYS A 19 -25.42 -10.84 -21.58
N ASP A 20 -25.60 -10.21 -20.45
CA ASP A 20 -24.93 -8.96 -20.03
C ASP A 20 -24.10 -9.22 -18.79
N VAL A 21 -22.84 -8.82 -18.82
CA VAL A 21 -21.91 -8.99 -17.70
C VAL A 21 -21.27 -7.66 -17.32
N ALA A 22 -21.16 -7.43 -16.04
CA ALA A 22 -20.47 -6.27 -15.47
C ALA A 22 -19.40 -6.69 -14.47
N ILE A 23 -18.39 -5.85 -14.26
CA ILE A 23 -17.35 -6.04 -13.25
C ILE A 23 -17.62 -5.07 -12.11
N TYR A 24 -17.82 -5.59 -10.90
CA TYR A 24 -17.85 -4.79 -9.70
C TYR A 24 -16.44 -4.49 -9.19
N GLY A 25 -16.05 -3.22 -9.27
CA GLY A 25 -14.73 -2.71 -8.91
C GLY A 25 -13.95 -2.20 -10.12
N ALA A 26 -13.63 -0.91 -10.10
CA ALA A 26 -12.86 -0.20 -11.14
C ALA A 26 -11.36 -0.03 -10.75
N GLY A 27 -10.88 -0.80 -9.77
CA GLY A 27 -9.48 -0.82 -9.34
C GLY A 27 -8.63 -1.82 -10.12
N LYS A 28 -7.37 -2.01 -9.68
CA LYS A 28 -6.37 -2.87 -10.37
C LYS A 28 -6.91 -4.26 -10.72
N VAL A 29 -7.61 -4.92 -9.81
CA VAL A 29 -8.18 -6.25 -10.04
C VAL A 29 -9.24 -6.23 -11.14
N GLY A 30 -10.20 -5.30 -11.05
CA GLY A 30 -11.26 -5.18 -12.07
C GLY A 30 -10.70 -4.81 -13.44
N VAL A 31 -9.74 -3.91 -13.51
CA VAL A 31 -9.07 -3.49 -14.76
C VAL A 31 -8.29 -4.65 -15.37
N GLY A 32 -7.55 -5.41 -14.57
CA GLY A 32 -6.81 -6.59 -15.05
C GLY A 32 -7.74 -7.65 -15.61
N LEU A 33 -8.80 -7.97 -14.86
CA LEU A 33 -9.84 -8.89 -15.32
C LEU A 33 -10.48 -8.41 -16.65
N TYR A 34 -10.81 -7.13 -16.72
CA TYR A 34 -11.39 -6.55 -17.95
C TYR A 34 -10.47 -6.73 -19.15
N ARG A 35 -9.17 -6.44 -19.01
CA ARG A 35 -8.19 -6.62 -20.09
C ARG A 35 -8.06 -8.06 -20.52
N ASP A 36 -8.03 -8.99 -19.56
CA ASP A 36 -7.97 -10.42 -19.87
C ASP A 36 -9.23 -10.90 -20.62
N LEU A 37 -10.43 -10.51 -20.16
CA LEU A 37 -11.69 -10.84 -20.84
C LEU A 37 -11.79 -10.21 -22.21
N LYS A 38 -11.41 -8.94 -22.37
CA LYS A 38 -11.36 -8.23 -23.65
C LYS A 38 -10.41 -8.91 -24.65
N SER A 39 -9.25 -9.40 -24.18
CA SER A 39 -8.30 -10.14 -25.01
C SER A 39 -8.85 -11.47 -25.53
N LEU A 40 -9.86 -12.03 -24.85
CA LEU A 40 -10.58 -13.23 -25.23
C LEU A 40 -11.86 -12.94 -26.07
N GLY A 41 -12.06 -11.67 -26.45
CA GLY A 41 -13.23 -11.24 -27.24
C GLY A 41 -14.52 -11.16 -26.42
N ILE A 42 -14.43 -11.09 -25.08
CA ILE A 42 -15.58 -10.99 -24.19
C ILE A 42 -15.85 -9.52 -23.89
N GLU A 43 -17.07 -9.10 -24.14
CA GLU A 43 -17.54 -7.74 -23.87
C GLU A 43 -18.07 -7.62 -22.45
N ILE A 44 -17.59 -6.59 -21.74
CA ILE A 44 -18.08 -6.18 -20.42
C ILE A 44 -18.83 -4.86 -20.58
N LYS A 45 -20.05 -4.82 -20.08
CA LYS A 45 -20.95 -3.71 -20.28
C LYS A 45 -20.62 -2.49 -19.43
N TYR A 46 -20.29 -2.71 -18.17
CA TYR A 46 -19.97 -1.66 -17.20
C TYR A 46 -18.94 -2.11 -16.18
N PHE A 47 -18.17 -1.14 -15.65
CA PHE A 47 -17.62 -1.22 -14.31
C PHE A 47 -18.64 -0.69 -13.32
N ILE A 48 -18.86 -1.38 -12.21
CA ILE A 48 -19.77 -1.00 -11.13
C ILE A 48 -18.96 -0.50 -9.96
N VAL A 49 -19.36 0.64 -9.40
CA VAL A 49 -18.76 1.21 -8.16
C VAL A 49 -19.87 1.59 -7.18
N THR A 50 -19.53 1.62 -5.87
CA THR A 50 -20.47 2.06 -4.82
C THR A 50 -20.72 3.57 -4.89
N SER A 51 -19.66 4.33 -5.22
CA SER A 51 -19.69 5.80 -5.33
C SER A 51 -18.79 6.23 -6.47
N GLY A 52 -19.26 7.18 -7.27
CA GLY A 52 -18.53 7.77 -8.38
C GLY A 52 -17.58 8.90 -7.99
N VAL A 53 -17.53 9.28 -6.71
CA VAL A 53 -16.68 10.38 -6.25
C VAL A 53 -15.20 10.03 -6.50
N GLY A 54 -14.51 10.89 -7.28
CA GLY A 54 -13.11 10.71 -7.64
C GLY A 54 -12.83 9.62 -8.69
N GLN A 55 -13.87 9.01 -9.28
CA GLN A 55 -13.72 8.03 -10.35
C GLN A 55 -13.68 8.69 -11.73
N LYS A 56 -12.96 8.04 -12.67
CA LYS A 56 -13.09 8.35 -14.10
C LYS A 56 -14.47 7.93 -14.59
N SER A 57 -14.93 8.50 -15.70
CA SER A 57 -16.20 8.11 -16.33
C SER A 57 -16.13 6.76 -17.06
N GLU A 58 -14.91 6.36 -17.47
CA GLU A 58 -14.68 5.11 -18.21
C GLU A 58 -13.25 4.59 -17.99
N ILE A 59 -13.06 3.29 -18.34
CA ILE A 59 -11.75 2.63 -18.42
C ILE A 59 -11.67 1.95 -19.78
N GLU A 60 -10.72 2.38 -20.63
CA GLU A 60 -10.44 1.79 -21.94
C GLU A 60 -11.70 1.62 -22.82
N GLY A 61 -12.63 2.60 -22.75
CA GLY A 61 -13.89 2.61 -23.46
C GLY A 61 -15.06 1.89 -22.76
N CYS A 62 -14.83 1.29 -21.60
CA CYS A 62 -15.88 0.67 -20.79
C CYS A 62 -16.38 1.66 -19.72
N PRO A 63 -17.69 2.01 -19.69
CA PRO A 63 -18.23 2.99 -18.75
C PRO A 63 -18.11 2.55 -17.29
N ILE A 64 -17.91 3.50 -16.39
CA ILE A 64 -17.99 3.29 -14.94
C ILE A 64 -19.29 3.90 -14.43
N LEU A 65 -20.12 3.09 -13.81
CA LEU A 65 -21.41 3.51 -13.27
C LEU A 65 -21.54 3.20 -11.77
N GLU A 66 -22.18 4.08 -11.06
CA GLU A 66 -22.62 3.79 -9.70
C GLU A 66 -23.72 2.74 -9.71
N ILE A 67 -23.73 1.85 -8.73
CA ILE A 67 -24.67 0.73 -8.66
C ILE A 67 -26.13 1.18 -8.80
N ASP A 68 -26.49 2.32 -8.21
CA ASP A 68 -27.85 2.88 -8.26
C ASP A 68 -28.25 3.44 -9.63
N LYS A 69 -27.28 3.63 -10.53
CA LYS A 69 -27.50 4.22 -11.87
C LYS A 69 -27.54 3.19 -12.98
N ILE A 70 -27.43 1.89 -12.65
CA ILE A 70 -27.39 0.83 -13.67
C ILE A 70 -28.79 0.35 -14.03
N PRO A 71 -29.20 0.48 -15.30
CA PRO A 71 -30.48 -0.07 -15.75
C PRO A 71 -30.41 -1.60 -15.78
N ASN A 72 -31.50 -2.26 -15.39
CA ASN A 72 -31.65 -3.73 -15.42
C ASN A 72 -30.55 -4.49 -14.66
N LEU A 73 -30.06 -3.93 -13.54
CA LEU A 73 -28.98 -4.49 -12.73
C LEU A 73 -29.27 -5.94 -12.27
N LEU A 74 -30.54 -6.27 -12.00
CA LEU A 74 -30.96 -7.60 -11.53
C LEU A 74 -30.83 -8.70 -12.64
N ASP A 75 -30.81 -8.31 -13.90
CA ASP A 75 -30.74 -9.22 -15.04
C ASP A 75 -29.29 -9.49 -15.48
N MET A 76 -28.33 -8.82 -14.85
CA MET A 76 -26.91 -8.91 -15.20
C MET A 76 -26.16 -9.97 -14.40
N GLY A 77 -25.13 -10.56 -15.02
CA GLY A 77 -24.12 -11.30 -14.31
C GLY A 77 -23.04 -10.35 -13.76
N ILE A 78 -22.73 -10.44 -12.47
CA ILE A 78 -21.72 -9.58 -11.85
C ILE A 78 -20.49 -10.38 -11.47
N ILE A 79 -19.31 -9.95 -11.95
CA ILE A 79 -18.03 -10.50 -11.51
C ILE A 79 -17.43 -9.55 -10.47
N ILE A 80 -17.20 -10.03 -9.25
CA ILE A 80 -16.62 -9.23 -8.18
C ILE A 80 -15.12 -9.12 -8.40
N GLY A 81 -14.68 -8.03 -9.05
CA GLY A 81 -13.31 -7.70 -9.42
C GLY A 81 -12.61 -6.82 -8.38
N VAL A 82 -12.59 -7.25 -7.12
CA VAL A 82 -11.94 -6.53 -6.02
C VAL A 82 -10.99 -7.44 -5.25
N SER A 83 -10.12 -6.86 -4.42
CA SER A 83 -9.26 -7.62 -3.52
C SER A 83 -10.07 -8.42 -2.49
N LEU A 84 -9.56 -9.56 -2.02
CA LEU A 84 -10.27 -10.50 -1.13
C LEU A 84 -10.86 -9.85 0.11
N GLY A 85 -10.12 -8.98 0.77
CA GLY A 85 -10.61 -8.30 1.98
C GLY A 85 -11.87 -7.45 1.78
N LYS A 86 -12.20 -7.11 0.52
CA LYS A 86 -13.41 -6.34 0.18
C LYS A 86 -14.57 -7.19 -0.30
N VAL A 87 -14.34 -8.47 -0.64
CA VAL A 87 -15.34 -9.35 -1.26
C VAL A 87 -16.58 -9.51 -0.39
N SER A 88 -16.42 -9.85 0.90
CA SER A 88 -17.55 -10.07 1.82
C SER A 88 -18.42 -8.83 2.02
N GLY A 89 -17.81 -7.65 2.04
CA GLY A 89 -18.55 -6.37 2.11
C GLY A 89 -19.37 -6.14 0.84
N ILE A 90 -18.79 -6.42 -0.33
CA ILE A 90 -19.47 -6.28 -1.63
C ILE A 90 -20.61 -7.30 -1.75
N GLN A 91 -20.40 -8.55 -1.35
CA GLN A 91 -21.44 -9.56 -1.37
C GLN A 91 -22.67 -9.17 -0.54
N ARG A 92 -22.44 -8.69 0.71
CA ARG A 92 -23.53 -8.18 1.55
C ARG A 92 -24.26 -7.03 0.90
N MET A 93 -23.55 -6.12 0.27
CA MET A 93 -24.15 -4.99 -0.43
C MET A 93 -24.99 -5.48 -1.63
N LEU A 94 -24.45 -6.35 -2.49
CA LEU A 94 -25.20 -6.92 -3.62
C LEU A 94 -26.48 -7.62 -3.16
N MET A 95 -26.44 -8.36 -2.04
CA MET A 95 -27.63 -8.98 -1.43
C MET A 95 -28.67 -7.94 -1.02
N ASN A 96 -28.26 -6.79 -0.46
CA ASN A 96 -29.18 -5.71 -0.12
C ASN A 96 -29.88 -5.10 -1.34
N TYR A 97 -29.26 -5.17 -2.53
CA TYR A 97 -29.86 -4.80 -3.82
C TYR A 97 -30.65 -5.95 -4.46
N GLY A 98 -30.80 -7.10 -3.80
CA GLY A 98 -31.49 -8.27 -4.33
C GLY A 98 -30.71 -9.01 -5.40
N ILE A 99 -29.43 -8.75 -5.57
CA ILE A 99 -28.57 -9.34 -6.59
C ILE A 99 -27.98 -10.64 -6.07
N THR A 100 -28.32 -11.74 -6.74
CA THR A 100 -27.83 -13.10 -6.43
C THR A 100 -26.96 -13.69 -7.55
N ASN A 101 -27.03 -13.12 -8.76
CA ASN A 101 -26.30 -13.58 -9.93
C ASN A 101 -24.91 -12.96 -9.99
N TYR A 102 -23.99 -13.43 -9.12
CA TYR A 102 -22.60 -12.96 -9.13
C TYR A 102 -21.61 -14.12 -8.91
N ILE A 103 -20.35 -13.88 -9.29
CA ILE A 103 -19.22 -14.77 -9.04
C ILE A 103 -18.05 -13.98 -8.44
N THR A 104 -17.24 -14.65 -7.65
CA THR A 104 -15.96 -14.13 -7.12
C THR A 104 -14.80 -14.74 -7.91
N LEU A 105 -13.68 -14.05 -7.90
CA LEU A 105 -12.46 -14.54 -8.55
C LEU A 105 -11.76 -15.56 -7.63
N GLU A 106 -11.20 -16.60 -8.25
CA GLU A 106 -10.33 -17.53 -7.54
C GLU A 106 -9.02 -16.85 -7.13
N GLN A 107 -8.46 -17.28 -5.98
CA GLN A 107 -7.23 -16.73 -5.44
C GLN A 107 -6.08 -16.77 -6.44
N LYS A 108 -5.84 -17.90 -7.09
CA LYS A 108 -4.76 -18.06 -8.08
C LYS A 108 -4.85 -17.04 -9.22
N TYR A 109 -6.07 -16.69 -9.62
CA TYR A 109 -6.26 -15.69 -10.66
C TYR A 109 -6.04 -14.26 -10.13
N LEU A 110 -6.50 -13.98 -8.92
CA LEU A 110 -6.24 -12.71 -8.25
C LEU A 110 -4.73 -12.44 -8.10
N ASP A 111 -3.96 -13.45 -7.69
CA ASP A 111 -2.50 -13.36 -7.58
C ASP A 111 -1.87 -13.03 -8.93
N THR A 112 -2.34 -13.66 -10.00
CA THR A 112 -1.83 -13.40 -11.36
C THR A 112 -2.09 -11.96 -11.80
N ILE A 113 -3.28 -11.42 -11.55
CA ILE A 113 -3.60 -10.03 -11.85
C ILE A 113 -2.76 -9.08 -10.98
N LEU A 114 -2.71 -9.32 -9.68
CA LEU A 114 -2.00 -8.46 -8.75
C LEU A 114 -0.50 -8.43 -9.07
N ASP A 115 0.08 -9.56 -9.47
CA ASP A 115 1.48 -9.63 -9.89
C ASP A 115 1.78 -8.79 -11.15
N GLU A 116 0.82 -8.66 -12.07
CA GLU A 116 0.99 -7.79 -13.25
C GLU A 116 0.94 -6.29 -12.91
N PHE A 117 0.16 -5.93 -11.90
CA PHE A 117 0.01 -4.55 -11.44
C PHE A 117 0.92 -4.18 -10.26
N ASN A 118 1.46 -5.18 -9.58
CA ASN A 118 2.37 -4.94 -8.46
C ASN A 118 3.78 -4.72 -9.00
N LEU A 119 4.11 -3.47 -9.19
CA LEU A 119 5.50 -3.05 -9.37
C LEU A 119 6.28 -3.29 -8.07
N PRO A 120 7.57 -3.60 -8.13
CA PRO A 120 8.43 -3.59 -6.95
C PRO A 120 8.29 -2.27 -6.21
N LYS A 121 8.32 -2.31 -4.89
CA LYS A 121 8.22 -1.10 -4.06
C LYS A 121 9.38 -1.04 -3.09
N MET A 122 9.93 0.16 -2.95
CA MET A 122 10.94 0.43 -1.93
C MET A 122 10.48 1.62 -1.08
N GLU A 123 10.17 1.35 0.19
CA GLU A 123 9.89 2.41 1.15
C GLU A 123 11.21 2.89 1.77
N ILE A 124 11.39 4.19 1.80
CA ILE A 124 12.62 4.82 2.25
C ILE A 124 12.47 5.29 3.70
N THR A 125 13.25 4.71 4.60
CA THR A 125 13.41 5.20 5.97
C THR A 125 14.56 6.16 6.00
N THR A 126 14.28 7.45 6.08
CA THR A 126 15.30 8.50 5.95
C THR A 126 16.07 8.73 7.25
N VAL A 127 15.46 8.43 8.41
CA VAL A 127 16.07 8.57 9.74
C VAL A 127 15.70 7.39 10.64
N ILE A 128 16.57 7.05 11.58
CA ILE A 128 16.26 6.11 12.67
C ILE A 128 15.96 6.88 13.94
N GLY A 129 14.90 6.47 14.67
CA GLY A 129 14.45 7.17 15.87
C GLY A 129 13.62 8.41 15.50
N CYS A 130 12.50 8.19 14.80
CA CYS A 130 11.54 9.22 14.41
C CYS A 130 11.09 10.04 15.63
N ALA A 131 11.30 11.36 15.58
CA ALA A 131 10.99 12.27 16.68
C ALA A 131 9.46 12.47 16.89
N VAL A 132 8.63 12.11 15.91
CA VAL A 132 7.18 12.15 16.06
C VAL A 132 6.71 11.15 17.10
N ASN A 133 7.29 9.95 17.14
CA ASN A 133 7.08 8.95 18.18
C ASN A 133 5.60 8.63 18.46
N CYS A 134 4.83 8.39 17.41
CA CYS A 134 3.40 8.04 17.51
C CYS A 134 3.19 6.84 18.45
N LYS A 135 2.11 6.84 19.23
CA LYS A 135 1.77 5.75 20.18
C LYS A 135 1.59 4.40 19.49
N TYR A 136 1.14 4.41 18.23
CA TYR A 136 0.91 3.25 17.40
C TYR A 136 2.10 2.87 16.49
N CYS A 137 3.32 3.31 16.84
CA CYS A 137 4.51 3.03 16.06
C CYS A 137 5.60 2.40 16.96
N PRO A 138 6.10 1.18 16.63
CA PRO A 138 7.09 0.50 17.46
C PRO A 138 8.52 1.04 17.27
N GLN A 139 8.68 2.39 17.30
CA GLN A 139 9.97 3.07 17.10
C GLN A 139 11.06 2.66 18.09
N LYS A 140 10.67 2.40 19.35
CA LYS A 140 11.62 1.94 20.37
C LYS A 140 12.25 0.61 19.99
N LEU A 141 11.42 -0.32 19.47
CA LEU A 141 11.89 -1.64 19.02
C LEU A 141 12.84 -1.51 17.83
N LEU A 142 12.46 -0.75 16.79
CA LEU A 142 13.33 -0.50 15.64
C LEU A 142 14.67 0.10 16.06
N THR A 143 14.64 1.16 16.85
CA THR A 143 15.84 1.86 17.30
C THR A 143 16.76 0.92 18.09
N MET A 144 16.21 0.14 19.02
CA MET A 144 16.96 -0.83 19.78
C MET A 144 17.62 -1.87 18.85
N LYS A 145 16.85 -2.49 17.97
CA LYS A 145 17.34 -3.54 17.06
C LYS A 145 18.33 -3.04 16.02
N TYR A 146 18.14 -1.82 15.55
CA TYR A 146 19.07 -1.19 14.62
C TYR A 146 20.46 -1.00 15.23
N TRP A 147 20.55 -0.49 16.47
CA TRP A 147 21.83 -0.24 17.14
C TRP A 147 22.44 -1.49 17.78
N GLU A 148 21.67 -2.55 18.05
CA GLU A 148 22.22 -3.83 18.53
C GLU A 148 23.20 -4.46 17.53
N LYS A 149 22.92 -4.36 16.24
CA LYS A 149 23.74 -4.99 15.19
C LYS A 149 25.07 -4.30 14.95
N ASP A 150 25.09 -2.98 14.95
CA ASP A 150 26.31 -2.17 14.83
C ASP A 150 26.09 -0.75 15.36
N LYS A 151 26.90 -0.36 16.32
CA LYS A 151 26.88 0.98 16.93
C LYS A 151 27.42 2.10 16.02
N LYS A 152 28.05 1.75 14.90
CA LYS A 152 28.59 2.69 13.91
C LYS A 152 27.64 3.00 12.75
N ARG A 153 26.43 2.43 12.77
CA ARG A 153 25.43 2.67 11.73
C ARG A 153 25.04 4.13 11.62
N CYS A 154 24.65 4.54 10.42
CA CYS A 154 24.16 5.89 10.16
C CYS A 154 22.78 6.09 10.76
N LYS A 155 22.58 7.17 11.52
CA LYS A 155 21.25 7.56 12.01
C LYS A 155 20.38 8.12 10.89
N GLU A 156 20.97 8.86 9.98
CA GLU A 156 20.31 9.56 8.88
C GLU A 156 20.89 9.08 7.55
N MET A 157 20.03 8.88 6.58
CA MET A 157 20.42 8.55 5.22
C MET A 157 21.04 9.78 4.56
N SER A 158 22.25 9.64 4.04
CA SER A 158 22.84 10.70 3.21
C SER A 158 22.26 10.64 1.79
N LEU A 159 22.22 11.78 1.09
CA LEU A 159 21.83 11.82 -0.33
C LEU A 159 22.70 10.87 -1.17
N GLN A 160 23.99 10.73 -0.85
CA GLN A 160 24.89 9.82 -1.55
C GLN A 160 24.53 8.35 -1.33
N THR A 161 24.24 7.95 -0.08
CA THR A 161 23.77 6.60 0.24
C THR A 161 22.47 6.29 -0.51
N PHE A 162 21.52 7.22 -0.47
CA PHE A 162 20.26 7.11 -1.20
C PHE A 162 20.48 6.84 -2.69
N LYS A 163 21.27 7.70 -3.36
CA LYS A 163 21.61 7.56 -4.78
C LYS A 163 22.23 6.19 -5.09
N SER A 164 23.25 5.80 -4.32
CA SER A 164 23.94 4.52 -4.51
C SER A 164 23.03 3.29 -4.37
N CYS A 165 22.01 3.40 -3.52
CA CYS A 165 21.04 2.32 -3.32
C CYS A 165 19.98 2.28 -4.42
N ILE A 166 19.31 3.41 -4.71
CA ILE A 166 18.19 3.38 -5.68
C ILE A 166 18.64 3.17 -7.12
N ASP A 167 19.86 3.57 -7.48
CA ASP A 167 20.42 3.33 -8.82
C ASP A 167 20.59 1.82 -9.15
N LYS A 168 20.51 0.95 -8.14
CA LYS A 168 20.54 -0.51 -8.29
C LYS A 168 19.15 -1.14 -8.42
N LEU A 169 18.07 -0.37 -8.21
CA LEU A 169 16.71 -0.87 -8.29
C LEU A 169 16.23 -1.02 -9.74
N PRO A 170 15.30 -1.94 -10.03
CA PRO A 170 14.64 -2.01 -11.32
C PRO A 170 13.97 -0.69 -11.69
N ALA A 171 14.03 -0.29 -12.96
CA ALA A 171 13.54 1.00 -13.43
C ALA A 171 12.03 1.26 -13.18
N ASN A 172 11.25 0.21 -12.99
CA ASN A 172 9.82 0.27 -12.67
C ASN A 172 9.51 0.22 -11.17
N THR A 173 10.51 0.30 -10.30
CA THR A 173 10.29 0.29 -8.84
C THR A 173 9.59 1.56 -8.40
N GLN A 174 8.51 1.44 -7.63
CA GLN A 174 7.87 2.57 -6.97
C GLN A 174 8.65 2.94 -5.70
N ILE A 175 9.06 4.20 -5.58
CA ILE A 175 9.78 4.71 -4.41
C ILE A 175 8.79 5.44 -3.51
N TYR A 176 8.65 4.97 -2.27
CA TYR A 176 7.80 5.62 -1.28
C TYR A 176 8.63 6.24 -0.17
N PHE A 177 8.51 7.54 0.02
CA PHE A 177 9.02 8.23 1.20
C PHE A 177 8.00 8.06 2.33
N ALA A 178 8.04 6.89 2.94
CA ALA A 178 7.15 6.42 3.99
C ALA A 178 7.98 5.68 5.06
N GLY A 179 8.36 4.46 4.76
CA GLY A 179 9.23 3.64 5.58
C GLY A 179 8.82 3.59 7.04
N MET A 180 9.84 3.54 7.91
CA MET A 180 9.66 3.44 9.36
C MET A 180 9.93 4.77 10.09
N SER A 181 9.84 5.92 9.39
CA SER A 181 10.05 7.25 9.99
C SER A 181 9.29 8.33 9.22
N GLU A 182 9.14 9.50 9.84
CA GLU A 182 8.75 10.71 9.12
C GLU A 182 9.90 11.15 8.20
N ALA A 183 9.64 11.16 6.91
CA ALA A 183 10.68 11.35 5.90
C ALA A 183 11.34 12.73 5.96
N PHE A 184 10.56 13.78 6.23
CA PHE A 184 11.04 15.17 6.25
C PHE A 184 11.81 15.56 7.51
N LEU A 185 11.98 14.65 8.45
CA LEU A 185 12.97 14.84 9.53
C LEU A 185 14.40 14.81 8.99
N ASN A 186 14.62 14.25 7.81
CA ASN A 186 15.89 14.32 7.10
C ASN A 186 15.89 15.56 6.17
N LYS A 187 16.84 16.46 6.34
CA LYS A 187 16.96 17.71 5.59
C LYS A 187 17.23 17.49 4.10
N ASP A 188 17.78 16.32 3.73
CA ASP A 188 18.02 15.96 2.33
C ASP A 188 16.81 15.31 1.65
N CYS A 189 15.69 15.14 2.34
CA CYS A 189 14.53 14.40 1.82
C CYS A 189 14.03 14.96 0.49
N ILE A 190 13.89 16.28 0.36
CA ILE A 190 13.46 16.93 -0.89
C ILE A 190 14.44 16.63 -2.04
N ASN A 191 15.75 16.68 -1.78
CA ASN A 191 16.76 16.35 -2.77
C ASN A 191 16.72 14.86 -3.16
N MET A 192 16.39 13.97 -2.24
CA MET A 192 16.18 12.54 -2.51
C MET A 192 14.95 12.32 -3.39
N ILE A 193 13.83 12.97 -3.08
CA ILE A 193 12.60 12.92 -3.89
C ILE A 193 12.90 13.40 -5.30
N GLN A 194 13.52 14.57 -5.44
CA GLN A 194 13.89 15.12 -6.74
C GLN A 194 14.76 14.14 -7.53
N TYR A 195 15.78 13.57 -6.91
CA TYR A 195 16.66 12.61 -7.58
C TYR A 195 15.89 11.35 -8.05
N ALA A 196 15.00 10.79 -7.24
CA ALA A 196 14.19 9.65 -7.64
C ALA A 196 13.33 9.98 -8.89
N ILE A 197 12.74 11.17 -8.93
CA ILE A 197 11.96 11.66 -10.08
C ILE A 197 12.84 11.84 -11.33
N GLU A 198 14.03 12.44 -11.19
CA GLU A 198 15.00 12.59 -12.28
C GLU A 198 15.43 11.23 -12.85
N ARG A 199 15.51 10.20 -12.01
CA ARG A 199 15.74 8.80 -12.39
C ARG A 199 14.50 8.10 -12.97
N LYS A 200 13.36 8.82 -13.09
CA LYS A 200 12.08 8.36 -13.63
C LYS A 200 11.40 7.29 -12.80
N TYR A 201 11.70 7.20 -11.51
CA TYR A 201 10.94 6.36 -10.59
C TYR A 201 9.59 7.01 -10.29
N PRO A 202 8.50 6.23 -10.26
CA PRO A 202 7.25 6.67 -9.66
C PRO A 202 7.44 6.95 -8.17
N VAL A 203 7.08 8.15 -7.69
CA VAL A 203 7.32 8.55 -6.30
C VAL A 203 6.02 8.77 -5.56
N GLY A 204 5.92 8.17 -4.36
CA GLY A 204 4.86 8.44 -3.38
C GLY A 204 5.44 9.01 -2.07
N VAL A 205 4.63 9.77 -1.35
CA VAL A 205 5.01 10.40 -0.09
C VAL A 205 3.93 10.16 0.96
N TYR A 206 4.33 9.62 2.12
CA TYR A 206 3.47 9.48 3.31
C TYR A 206 4.09 10.31 4.41
N THR A 207 3.37 11.30 4.92
CA THR A 207 3.95 12.26 5.86
C THR A 207 2.97 12.69 6.93
N THR A 208 3.49 13.00 8.10
CA THR A 208 2.77 13.72 9.14
C THR A 208 2.83 15.24 8.93
N GLY A 209 3.65 15.72 7.98
CA GLY A 209 3.98 17.14 7.79
C GLY A 209 5.01 17.68 8.77
N VAL A 210 5.43 16.89 9.76
CA VAL A 210 6.46 17.30 10.72
C VAL A 210 7.82 17.34 10.04
N GLY A 211 8.55 18.44 10.18
CA GLY A 211 9.86 18.64 9.54
C GLY A 211 9.77 19.23 8.13
N LEU A 212 8.59 19.29 7.52
CA LEU A 212 8.38 19.95 6.24
C LEU A 212 8.19 21.46 6.46
N CYS A 213 9.14 22.26 6.01
CA CYS A 213 9.01 23.73 6.02
C CYS A 213 8.26 24.24 4.78
N LEU A 214 7.81 25.51 4.80
CA LEU A 214 7.06 26.09 3.67
C LEU A 214 7.84 26.07 2.36
N ALA A 215 9.14 26.37 2.41
CA ALA A 215 9.98 26.40 1.21
C ALA A 215 10.11 25.00 0.56
N ASP A 216 10.21 23.95 1.38
CA ASP A 216 10.28 22.57 0.88
C ASP A 216 8.90 22.07 0.45
N CYS A 217 7.83 22.51 1.11
CA CYS A 217 6.47 22.25 0.67
C CYS A 217 6.20 22.84 -0.72
N GLU A 218 6.66 24.05 -0.99
CA GLU A 218 6.55 24.68 -2.32
C GLU A 218 7.24 23.88 -3.40
N LYS A 219 8.47 23.43 -3.15
CA LYS A 219 9.21 22.57 -4.09
C LYS A 219 8.48 21.24 -4.30
N LEU A 220 7.96 20.63 -3.21
CA LEU A 220 7.29 19.35 -3.27
C LEU A 220 6.04 19.39 -4.15
N ILE A 221 5.24 20.45 -4.05
CA ILE A 221 4.00 20.62 -4.81
C ILE A 221 4.27 20.73 -6.32
N GLU A 222 5.40 21.31 -6.72
CA GLU A 222 5.80 21.43 -8.13
C GLU A 222 6.34 20.12 -8.73
N MET A 223 6.60 19.09 -7.91
CA MET A 223 7.11 17.81 -8.36
C MET A 223 5.99 16.89 -8.85
N PRO A 224 6.22 16.05 -9.88
CA PRO A 224 5.26 15.07 -10.36
C PRO A 224 5.15 13.86 -9.43
N ILE A 225 4.65 14.06 -8.21
CA ILE A 225 4.42 13.02 -7.20
C ILE A 225 3.15 12.25 -7.58
N GLU A 226 3.24 10.92 -7.60
CA GLU A 226 2.09 10.07 -7.95
C GLU A 226 1.06 9.98 -6.82
N SER A 227 1.54 9.85 -5.57
CA SER A 227 0.66 9.65 -4.42
C SER A 227 1.17 10.40 -3.20
N VAL A 228 0.29 11.16 -2.55
CA VAL A 228 0.58 11.83 -1.27
C VAL A 228 -0.50 11.47 -0.26
N ILE A 229 -0.06 10.92 0.87
CA ILE A 229 -0.93 10.58 2.01
C ILE A 229 -0.47 11.35 3.25
N ILE A 230 -1.41 12.02 3.91
CA ILE A 230 -1.13 12.79 5.13
C ILE A 230 -1.61 11.99 6.36
N HIS A 231 -0.74 11.83 7.34
CA HIS A 231 -1.15 11.40 8.68
C HIS A 231 -1.64 12.61 9.46
N VAL A 232 -2.89 12.54 9.89
CA VAL A 232 -3.62 13.67 10.45
C VAL A 232 -3.46 13.72 11.98
N PRO A 233 -3.24 14.90 12.59
CA PRO A 233 -3.24 15.04 14.03
C PRO A 233 -4.63 14.78 14.60
N ASP A 234 -4.68 14.17 15.79
CA ASP A 234 -5.89 13.72 16.47
C ASP A 234 -6.04 14.33 17.87
N GLU A 235 -7.30 14.40 18.34
CA GLU A 235 -7.66 14.97 19.66
C GLU A 235 -7.06 14.16 20.81
N GLU A 236 -6.91 12.83 20.64
CA GLU A 236 -6.35 11.91 21.61
C GLU A 236 -4.82 11.94 21.63
N ASN A 237 -4.22 12.72 20.73
CA ASN A 237 -2.78 12.83 20.55
C ASN A 237 -2.06 11.47 20.38
N TYR A 238 -2.68 10.55 19.64
CA TYR A 238 -2.06 9.26 19.29
C TYR A 238 -0.90 9.44 18.32
N ALA A 239 -1.04 10.36 17.37
CA ALA A 239 0.00 10.65 16.40
C ALA A 239 1.18 11.46 16.98
N HIS A 240 1.07 12.06 18.17
CA HIS A 240 2.08 12.95 18.77
C HIS A 240 2.56 14.07 17.82
N ILE A 241 1.72 14.49 16.88
CA ILE A 241 2.05 15.57 15.96
C ILE A 241 2.01 16.90 16.71
N LYS A 242 3.15 17.57 16.80
CA LYS A 242 3.23 18.90 17.37
C LYS A 242 2.73 19.94 16.36
N VAL A 243 1.52 20.42 16.56
CA VAL A 243 0.91 21.44 15.71
C VAL A 243 1.42 22.84 16.10
N THR A 244 1.96 23.56 15.12
CA THR A 244 2.44 24.94 15.23
C THR A 244 1.71 25.79 14.16
N GLU A 245 1.87 27.11 14.20
CA GLU A 245 1.33 27.96 13.12
C GLU A 245 1.96 27.60 11.76
N GLU A 246 3.27 27.37 11.71
CA GLU A 246 3.96 26.94 10.49
C GLU A 246 3.43 25.59 9.99
N TYR A 247 3.19 24.62 10.90
CA TYR A 247 2.58 23.35 10.55
C TYR A 247 1.23 23.55 9.82
N TRP A 248 0.38 24.41 10.35
CA TRP A 248 -0.93 24.67 9.72
C TRP A 248 -0.81 25.33 8.37
N LEU A 249 0.13 26.24 8.16
CA LEU A 249 0.41 26.84 6.86
C LEU A 249 0.84 25.79 5.82
N VAL A 250 1.70 24.84 6.23
CA VAL A 250 2.11 23.73 5.37
C VAL A 250 0.92 22.84 5.01
N ILE A 251 0.12 22.42 6.00
CA ILE A 251 -1.05 21.56 5.76
C ILE A 251 -2.08 22.27 4.85
N GLU A 252 -2.37 23.52 5.10
CA GLU A 252 -3.29 24.30 4.25
C GLU A 252 -2.78 24.37 2.80
N LYS A 253 -1.47 24.60 2.62
CA LYS A 253 -0.84 24.67 1.30
C LYS A 253 -0.94 23.33 0.57
N LEU A 254 -0.65 22.22 1.25
CA LEU A 254 -0.77 20.86 0.69
C LEU A 254 -2.21 20.53 0.29
N LEU A 255 -3.19 20.84 1.15
CA LEU A 255 -4.62 20.56 0.90
C LEU A 255 -5.21 21.43 -0.22
N ASN A 256 -4.64 22.60 -0.49
CA ASN A 256 -5.07 23.49 -1.58
C ASN A 256 -4.38 23.20 -2.92
N ALA A 257 -3.27 22.46 -2.88
CA ALA A 257 -2.48 22.16 -4.08
C ALA A 257 -3.20 21.16 -5.01
N LYS A 258 -2.89 21.27 -6.29
CA LYS A 258 -3.39 20.38 -7.35
C LYS A 258 -2.22 19.74 -8.08
N LYS A 259 -2.41 18.50 -8.53
CA LYS A 259 -1.53 17.85 -9.50
C LYS A 259 -1.72 18.49 -10.88
N TRP A 260 -0.82 18.21 -11.78
CA TRP A 260 -0.86 18.73 -13.17
C TRP A 260 -2.13 18.33 -13.95
N ASP A 261 -2.80 17.22 -13.56
CA ASP A 261 -4.07 16.75 -14.16
C ASP A 261 -5.31 17.39 -13.51
N GLY A 262 -5.11 18.33 -12.58
CA GLY A 262 -6.16 19.02 -11.84
C GLY A 262 -6.72 18.24 -10.64
N SER A 263 -6.27 17.00 -10.39
CA SER A 263 -6.63 16.25 -9.19
C SER A 263 -6.02 16.87 -7.93
N MET A 264 -6.50 16.46 -6.76
CA MET A 264 -5.91 16.90 -5.48
C MET A 264 -4.47 16.42 -5.37
N PHE A 265 -3.57 17.29 -4.90
CA PHE A 265 -2.18 16.90 -4.64
C PHE A 265 -2.10 15.84 -3.53
N VAL A 266 -2.88 16.01 -2.46
CA VAL A 266 -3.06 15.02 -1.41
C VAL A 266 -4.20 14.09 -1.78
N ASP A 267 -3.92 12.79 -1.87
CA ASP A 267 -4.90 11.79 -2.30
C ASP A 267 -5.85 11.37 -1.16
N SER A 268 -5.31 11.21 0.04
CA SER A 268 -6.07 10.85 1.23
C SER A 268 -5.32 11.20 2.52
N GLY A 269 -6.05 11.13 3.64
CA GLY A 269 -5.48 11.23 4.96
C GLY A 269 -5.67 9.95 5.77
N SER A 270 -4.85 9.73 6.78
CA SER A 270 -5.07 8.69 7.79
C SER A 270 -5.05 9.30 9.19
N CYS A 271 -5.99 8.86 10.05
CA CYS A 271 -6.10 9.31 11.44
C CYS A 271 -6.45 8.12 12.32
N GLN A 272 -5.79 7.99 13.45
CA GLN A 272 -6.02 6.86 14.35
C GLN A 272 -6.96 7.21 15.51
N GLY A 273 -7.19 8.48 15.73
CA GLY A 273 -8.17 9.04 16.66
C GLY A 273 -9.20 9.90 15.97
N THR A 274 -9.77 10.85 16.70
CA THR A 274 -10.66 11.87 16.18
C THR A 274 -9.82 12.98 15.52
N PRO A 275 -9.94 13.23 14.21
CA PRO A 275 -9.17 14.30 13.57
C PRO A 275 -9.41 15.65 14.24
N LEU A 276 -8.35 16.44 14.44
CA LEU A 276 -8.47 17.79 14.98
C LEU A 276 -9.45 18.63 14.17
N LYS A 277 -10.31 19.38 14.86
CA LYS A 277 -11.30 20.24 14.22
C LYS A 277 -10.68 21.20 13.19
N LYS A 278 -9.55 21.84 13.53
CA LYS A 278 -8.83 22.76 12.61
C LYS A 278 -8.41 22.05 11.31
N PHE A 279 -7.99 20.77 11.38
CA PHE A 279 -7.70 19.99 10.17
C PHE A 279 -8.96 19.76 9.35
N MET A 280 -10.06 19.37 9.98
CA MET A 280 -11.33 19.12 9.28
C MET A 280 -11.89 20.39 8.63
N ASP A 281 -11.78 21.54 9.28
CA ASP A 281 -12.15 22.83 8.72
C ASP A 281 -11.31 23.18 7.46
N LEU A 282 -9.98 22.96 7.52
CA LEU A 282 -9.08 23.14 6.37
C LEU A 282 -9.36 22.13 5.27
N ASN A 283 -9.60 20.87 5.62
CA ASN A 283 -9.90 19.82 4.65
C ASN A 283 -11.21 20.10 3.88
N ASN A 284 -12.23 20.58 4.56
CA ASN A 284 -13.53 20.90 3.97
C ASN A 284 -14.03 19.85 2.95
N GLY A 285 -13.87 18.57 3.27
CA GLY A 285 -14.28 17.45 2.44
C GLY A 285 -13.43 17.20 1.18
N ARG A 286 -12.28 17.85 1.02
CA ARG A 286 -11.41 17.69 -0.16
C ARG A 286 -10.77 16.31 -0.27
N ILE A 287 -10.34 15.74 0.86
CA ILE A 287 -9.75 14.41 0.91
C ILE A 287 -10.49 13.53 1.92
N ARG A 288 -10.50 12.23 1.65
CA ARG A 288 -11.02 11.22 2.55
C ARG A 288 -10.03 10.94 3.67
N ILE A 289 -10.53 10.85 4.91
CA ILE A 289 -9.74 10.43 6.07
C ILE A 289 -10.09 8.96 6.38
N GLU A 290 -9.10 8.11 6.44
CA GLU A 290 -9.24 6.69 6.76
C GLU A 290 -8.65 6.41 8.14
N SER A 291 -9.32 5.54 8.90
CA SER A 291 -8.79 5.00 10.15
C SER A 291 -8.47 3.52 9.93
N TYR A 292 -7.19 3.20 9.86
CA TYR A 292 -6.73 1.85 9.64
C TYR A 292 -5.39 1.64 10.32
N LEU A 293 -5.34 0.75 11.30
CA LEU A 293 -4.16 0.54 12.11
C LEU A 293 -3.92 -0.95 12.38
N HIS A 294 -2.74 -1.39 12.05
CA HIS A 294 -2.27 -2.74 12.32
C HIS A 294 -1.41 -2.82 13.59
N ASP A 295 -1.40 -3.98 14.22
CA ASP A 295 -0.49 -4.32 15.33
C ASP A 295 0.97 -4.50 14.91
N ARG A 296 1.29 -4.23 13.63
CA ARG A 296 2.62 -4.41 13.05
C ARG A 296 3.15 -5.84 13.23
N ALA A 297 2.31 -6.84 12.94
CA ALA A 297 2.60 -8.26 13.10
C ALA A 297 3.07 -8.62 14.52
N GLY A 298 2.33 -8.16 15.52
CA GLY A 298 2.60 -8.38 16.93
C GLY A 298 3.73 -7.54 17.52
N ASN A 299 4.21 -6.50 16.82
CA ASN A 299 5.24 -5.59 17.34
C ASN A 299 4.65 -4.42 18.16
N LEU A 300 3.33 -4.30 18.22
CA LEU A 300 2.60 -3.34 19.06
C LEU A 300 1.71 -4.07 20.04
N ASP A 301 1.63 -3.53 21.27
CA ASP A 301 0.69 -4.03 22.26
C ASP A 301 -0.71 -3.46 21.97
N SER A 302 -1.70 -4.36 21.85
CA SER A 302 -3.06 -4.04 21.44
C SER A 302 -3.87 -3.25 22.47
N HIS A 303 -3.35 -3.03 23.67
CA HIS A 303 -4.12 -2.48 24.81
C HIS A 303 -4.41 -0.97 24.72
N GLU A 304 -3.68 -0.20 23.93
CA GLU A 304 -3.82 1.26 23.90
C GLU A 304 -4.58 1.83 22.71
N ALA A 305 -4.73 1.07 21.61
CA ALA A 305 -5.47 1.50 20.43
C ALA A 305 -6.27 0.33 19.87
N LYS A 306 -7.36 0.61 19.14
CA LYS A 306 -8.08 -0.43 18.39
C LYS A 306 -7.24 -0.90 17.20
N LEU A 307 -6.30 -1.81 17.48
CA LEU A 307 -5.41 -2.39 16.47
C LEU A 307 -6.09 -3.60 15.81
N GLU A 308 -5.95 -3.71 14.50
CA GLU A 308 -6.20 -4.98 13.83
C GLU A 308 -5.06 -5.93 14.16
N THR A 309 -5.39 -7.02 14.82
CA THR A 309 -4.47 -8.10 15.21
C THR A 309 -4.70 -9.32 14.35
N CYS A 310 -3.70 -10.16 14.24
CA CYS A 310 -3.79 -11.43 13.55
C CYS A 310 -3.26 -12.54 14.46
N ASP A 311 -4.12 -13.51 14.75
CA ASP A 311 -3.70 -14.75 15.40
C ASP A 311 -2.75 -15.54 14.50
N PHE A 312 -2.01 -16.47 15.11
CA PHE A 312 -1.11 -17.35 14.38
C PHE A 312 -1.85 -18.10 13.26
N ILE A 313 -1.38 -17.93 12.02
CA ILE A 313 -1.96 -18.60 10.85
C ILE A 313 -1.18 -19.88 10.57
N ASP A 314 -1.85 -21.01 10.75
CA ASP A 314 -1.33 -22.32 10.40
C ASP A 314 -1.62 -22.68 8.92
N GLY A 315 -0.72 -23.46 8.30
CA GLY A 315 -0.84 -23.88 6.90
C GLY A 315 -0.14 -22.95 5.91
N GLU A 316 -0.43 -23.11 4.63
CA GLU A 316 0.14 -22.28 3.57
C GLU A 316 -0.50 -20.88 3.58
N ILE A 317 0.37 -19.85 3.56
CA ILE A 317 -0.05 -18.44 3.52
C ILE A 317 0.66 -17.70 2.39
N TYR A 318 0.06 -16.59 1.97
CA TYR A 318 0.70 -15.62 1.07
C TYR A 318 0.54 -14.20 1.62
N CYS A 319 1.40 -13.30 1.17
CA CYS A 319 1.33 -11.88 1.54
C CYS A 319 0.43 -11.13 0.57
N TYR A 320 -0.72 -10.63 1.06
CA TYR A 320 -1.61 -9.78 0.27
C TYR A 320 -0.94 -8.46 -0.17
N HIS A 321 0.00 -7.95 0.63
CA HIS A 321 0.61 -6.64 0.43
C HIS A 321 1.72 -6.66 -0.64
N SER A 322 2.52 -7.73 -0.73
CA SER A 322 3.65 -7.83 -1.66
C SER A 322 3.66 -9.09 -2.54
N GLY A 323 2.56 -9.86 -2.52
CA GLY A 323 2.44 -11.05 -3.34
C GLY A 323 3.46 -12.15 -3.04
N GLU A 324 3.64 -13.10 -3.96
CA GLU A 324 4.62 -14.18 -3.85
C GLU A 324 6.07 -13.67 -4.01
N ARG A 325 6.28 -12.53 -4.69
CA ARG A 325 7.61 -11.98 -4.92
C ARG A 325 8.23 -11.38 -3.68
N LEU A 326 7.42 -10.93 -2.71
CA LEU A 326 7.84 -10.25 -1.49
C LEU A 326 8.74 -9.03 -1.78
N ASP A 327 8.39 -8.26 -2.80
CA ASP A 327 9.16 -7.14 -3.34
C ASP A 327 8.64 -5.76 -2.93
N HIS A 328 7.96 -5.70 -1.79
CA HIS A 328 7.62 -4.44 -1.11
C HIS A 328 8.49 -4.30 0.14
N ASN A 329 9.67 -3.73 -0.05
CA ASN A 329 10.76 -3.75 0.92
C ASN A 329 11.02 -2.39 1.53
N ILE A 330 11.78 -2.36 2.63
CA ILE A 330 12.18 -1.13 3.34
C ILE A 330 13.69 -0.93 3.20
N LEU A 331 14.10 0.26 2.81
CA LEU A 331 15.50 0.67 2.81
C LEU A 331 15.80 1.53 4.05
N LEU A 332 16.77 1.11 4.84
CA LEU A 332 17.25 1.82 6.02
C LEU A 332 18.44 2.74 5.69
N PRO A 333 18.78 3.72 6.56
CA PRO A 333 19.83 4.72 6.31
C PRO A 333 21.22 4.16 6.01
N ASP A 334 21.53 2.95 6.45
CA ASP A 334 22.81 2.25 6.24
C ASP A 334 22.80 1.31 5.01
N GLY A 335 21.79 1.41 4.17
CA GLY A 335 21.64 0.54 2.99
C GLY A 335 21.02 -0.83 3.27
N THR A 336 20.74 -1.17 4.53
CA THR A 336 20.06 -2.43 4.89
C THR A 336 18.66 -2.47 4.30
N VAL A 337 18.29 -3.61 3.71
CA VAL A 337 16.95 -3.88 3.17
C VAL A 337 16.21 -4.85 4.08
N LEU A 338 15.05 -4.43 4.60
CA LEU A 338 14.15 -5.29 5.37
C LEU A 338 13.04 -5.86 4.50
N LEU A 339 12.50 -6.99 4.92
CA LEU A 339 11.43 -7.70 4.22
C LEU A 339 10.23 -6.79 3.91
N CYS A 340 9.71 -6.06 4.89
CA CYS A 340 8.52 -5.22 4.73
C CYS A 340 8.33 -4.22 5.88
N CYS A 341 7.33 -3.36 5.77
CA CYS A 341 6.97 -2.34 6.77
C CYS A 341 6.42 -2.89 8.10
N MET A 342 6.25 -4.20 8.23
CA MET A 342 5.88 -4.82 9.51
C MET A 342 7.09 -5.22 10.34
N ASP A 343 8.29 -5.27 9.77
CA ASP A 343 9.49 -5.82 10.41
C ASP A 343 10.27 -4.79 11.24
N TYR A 344 9.60 -4.13 12.18
CA TYR A 344 10.25 -3.24 13.14
C TYR A 344 11.26 -3.94 14.06
N GLY A 345 11.12 -5.25 14.22
CA GLY A 345 12.07 -6.08 14.97
C GLY A 345 13.33 -6.45 14.20
N MET A 346 13.45 -6.05 12.93
CA MET A 346 14.55 -6.40 12.03
C MET A 346 14.85 -7.92 12.01
N LYS A 347 13.80 -8.72 12.07
CA LYS A 347 13.89 -10.19 12.05
C LYS A 347 14.37 -10.71 10.70
N HIS A 348 13.95 -10.06 9.62
CA HIS A 348 14.18 -10.46 8.23
C HIS A 348 14.91 -9.36 7.46
N SER A 349 16.19 -9.16 7.78
CA SER A 349 17.10 -8.34 6.97
C SER A 349 17.52 -9.15 5.75
N ILE A 350 16.98 -8.83 4.59
CA ILE A 350 17.15 -9.62 3.36
C ILE A 350 18.43 -9.29 2.59
N GLY A 351 19.11 -8.19 2.91
CA GLY A 351 20.39 -7.80 2.34
C GLY A 351 20.77 -6.35 2.60
N ASN A 352 21.79 -5.87 1.88
CA ASN A 352 22.24 -4.47 1.92
C ASN A 352 22.57 -3.98 0.51
N LEU A 353 21.91 -2.89 0.05
CA LEU A 353 22.10 -2.34 -1.29
C LEU A 353 23.44 -1.62 -1.49
N LEU A 354 24.17 -1.29 -0.43
CA LEU A 354 25.54 -0.78 -0.56
C LEU A 354 26.53 -1.92 -0.90
N GLU A 355 26.21 -3.15 -0.48
CA GLU A 355 27.10 -4.33 -0.62
C GLU A 355 26.73 -5.22 -1.79
N SER A 356 25.42 -5.30 -2.15
CA SER A 356 24.87 -6.21 -3.16
C SER A 356 24.02 -5.48 -4.19
N THR A 357 23.73 -6.13 -5.30
CA THR A 357 22.72 -5.72 -6.27
C THR A 357 21.32 -6.09 -5.76
N TYR A 358 20.29 -5.44 -6.32
CA TYR A 358 18.90 -5.78 -6.00
C TYR A 358 18.55 -7.24 -6.36
N GLU A 359 19.06 -7.72 -7.50
CA GLU A 359 18.83 -9.09 -7.95
C GLU A 359 19.46 -10.13 -6.99
N GLU A 360 20.67 -9.88 -6.50
CA GLU A 360 21.32 -10.75 -5.49
C GLU A 360 20.52 -10.79 -4.19
N ILE A 361 19.96 -9.65 -3.74
CA ILE A 361 19.11 -9.57 -2.56
C ILE A 361 17.81 -10.37 -2.77
N MET A 362 17.14 -10.19 -3.91
CA MET A 362 15.87 -10.86 -4.21
C MET A 362 16.01 -12.37 -4.45
N ASN A 363 17.22 -12.84 -4.76
CA ASN A 363 17.58 -14.26 -4.87
C ASN A 363 18.40 -14.77 -3.65
N GLY A 364 18.49 -13.94 -2.60
CA GLY A 364 19.27 -14.25 -1.41
C GLY A 364 18.67 -15.36 -0.54
N LYS A 365 19.52 -15.98 0.28
CA LYS A 365 19.13 -17.13 1.13
C LYS A 365 18.02 -16.81 2.11
N GLU A 366 18.02 -15.60 2.70
CA GLU A 366 17.00 -15.18 3.67
C GLU A 366 15.62 -15.11 3.00
N LEU A 367 15.53 -14.49 1.83
CA LEU A 367 14.25 -14.37 1.13
C LEU A 367 13.77 -15.71 0.57
N ASP A 368 14.68 -16.59 0.12
CA ASP A 368 14.34 -17.96 -0.26
C ASP A 368 13.81 -18.77 0.94
N PHE A 369 14.43 -18.64 2.12
CA PHE A 369 13.95 -19.24 3.36
C PHE A 369 12.55 -18.76 3.68
N ILE A 370 12.29 -17.44 3.63
CA ILE A 370 10.97 -16.85 3.90
C ILE A 370 9.92 -17.41 2.93
N ARG A 371 10.19 -17.40 1.61
CA ARG A 371 9.27 -17.92 0.59
C ARG A 371 8.90 -19.39 0.84
N LYS A 372 9.87 -20.22 1.21
CA LYS A 372 9.64 -21.62 1.60
C LYS A 372 8.81 -21.72 2.89
N SER A 373 9.11 -20.87 3.85
CA SER A 373 8.44 -20.84 5.16
C SER A 373 6.97 -20.38 5.10
N LEU A 374 6.59 -19.64 4.06
CA LEU A 374 5.17 -19.32 3.82
C LEU A 374 4.34 -20.56 3.45
N LYS A 375 4.98 -21.58 2.85
CA LYS A 375 4.30 -22.79 2.34
C LYS A 375 4.17 -23.90 3.39
N VAL A 376 5.06 -23.94 4.39
CA VAL A 376 5.14 -25.04 5.35
C VAL A 376 5.22 -24.50 6.77
N VAL A 377 4.51 -25.15 7.70
CA VAL A 377 4.61 -24.88 9.14
C VAL A 377 5.42 -25.98 9.80
N ASN A 378 6.51 -25.60 10.44
CA ASN A 378 7.34 -26.44 11.30
C ASN A 378 7.94 -25.57 12.41
N ASP A 379 8.70 -26.16 13.33
CA ASP A 379 9.24 -25.41 14.48
C ASP A 379 10.12 -24.23 14.07
N SER A 380 10.88 -24.33 12.98
CA SER A 380 11.73 -23.23 12.46
C SER A 380 10.94 -22.11 11.79
N THR A 381 9.73 -22.38 11.29
CA THR A 381 8.87 -21.41 10.59
C THR A 381 7.83 -20.75 11.49
N ARG A 382 7.63 -21.26 12.72
CA ARG A 382 6.67 -20.70 13.70
C ARG A 382 7.01 -19.27 14.11
N THR A 383 8.28 -18.89 14.07
CA THR A 383 8.75 -17.54 14.43
C THR A 383 8.71 -16.55 13.28
N LEU A 384 8.28 -16.98 12.08
CA LEU A 384 8.17 -16.11 10.91
C LEU A 384 7.17 -14.98 11.18
N LEU A 385 7.61 -13.74 10.96
CA LEU A 385 6.79 -12.54 11.16
C LEU A 385 5.42 -12.65 10.47
N CYS A 386 5.40 -13.20 9.25
CA CYS A 386 4.19 -13.31 8.43
C CYS A 386 3.10 -14.19 9.06
N ARG A 387 3.44 -15.08 10.01
CA ARG A 387 2.46 -15.96 10.67
C ARG A 387 1.49 -15.23 11.60
N ASN A 388 1.86 -14.04 12.06
CA ASN A 388 1.03 -13.18 12.91
C ASN A 388 0.75 -11.82 12.23
N CYS A 389 0.77 -11.79 10.90
CA CYS A 389 0.64 -10.54 10.14
C CYS A 389 -0.76 -10.39 9.56
N THR A 390 -1.39 -9.25 9.77
CA THR A 390 -2.70 -8.90 9.20
C THR A 390 -2.72 -8.86 7.66
N TYR A 391 -1.58 -8.78 7.01
CA TYR A 391 -1.45 -8.92 5.55
C TYR A 391 -1.28 -10.36 5.06
N ALA A 392 -1.13 -11.31 5.98
CA ALA A 392 -1.05 -12.72 5.59
C ALA A 392 -2.44 -13.30 5.42
N ILE A 393 -2.65 -14.01 4.33
CA ILE A 393 -3.90 -14.69 4.01
C ILE A 393 -3.61 -16.17 3.84
N LYS A 394 -4.44 -17.01 4.48
CA LYS A 394 -4.37 -18.46 4.33
C LYS A 394 -4.91 -18.86 2.95
N TYR A 395 -4.18 -19.69 2.23
CA TYR A 395 -4.75 -20.35 1.06
C TYR A 395 -5.94 -21.22 1.50
N LYS A 396 -7.09 -21.04 0.86
CA LYS A 396 -8.21 -21.97 1.02
C LYS A 396 -7.89 -23.22 0.20
N ASN A 397 -7.77 -24.35 0.87
CA ASN A 397 -7.77 -25.66 0.22
C ASN A 397 -9.12 -25.94 -0.44
#